data_2cfd2491c22d183cbc88f704cd7400b6
#
_entry.id   2cfd2491c22d183cbc88f704cd7400b6
#
_cell.length_a   1.000
_cell.length_b   1.000
_cell.length_c   1.000
_cell.angle_alpha   90.00
_cell.angle_beta   90.00
_cell.angle_gamma   90.00
#
_symmetry.space_group_name_H-M   'P 1'
#
loop_
_entity.id
_entity.type
_entity.pdbx_description
1 polymer ?
#
loop_
_entity_poly.entity_id
_entity_poly.type
_entity_poly.pdbx_seq_one_letter_code
_entity_poly.pdbx_strand_id
1 'polypeptide(L)'
;MIDKAQETARNEAELIRETDSNAPTPAAGMLPPDQPVSTVNTTPASRSQWRDVWRQFRRHRGAMVALVLFTGIVLFVTIGPYIWTIDATYVDIRARNQSFSAAHPLGTDQLGRDMLARLMKGGQVSLAVGLTAMLIAVTLGSLIGILSGFFRRLDAPLMRMTELFLALPLLPLLLLMVTLFREPLSQAMGPGLGTFLLIVTAIGATSWMQAARIVRGDVLGLKEREFILAARSIGTPNFRMMTRHVLPNVLSPIMVAATLGIATAIITESALSFLGLGFPPDFPTWGRLLYDAIEQMQMYPWRVILPGIFISLTVLTVNYIGDGLRDAMDPRIRGR
;
A
#
# COMPACT_ATOMS: atom_id res chain seq x y z
N MET A 1 -31.35 -16.35 -56.10
CA MET A 1 -30.71 -16.40 -54.80
C MET A 1 -31.71 -16.33 -53.61
N ILE A 2 -32.91 -15.87 -53.85
CA ILE A 2 -33.99 -15.73 -52.83
C ILE A 2 -34.69 -17.07 -52.57
N ASP A 3 -34.74 -17.96 -53.56
CA ASP A 3 -35.46 -19.25 -53.49
C ASP A 3 -34.76 -20.30 -52.56
N LYS A 4 -33.41 -20.30 -52.54
CA LYS A 4 -32.68 -21.26 -51.67
C LYS A 4 -32.76 -20.93 -50.18
N ALA A 5 -32.93 -19.64 -49.82
CA ALA A 5 -33.06 -19.24 -48.41
C ALA A 5 -34.44 -19.61 -47.82
N GLN A 6 -35.49 -19.61 -48.67
CA GLN A 6 -36.84 -19.99 -48.24
C GLN A 6 -36.98 -21.52 -48.10
N GLU A 7 -36.29 -22.30 -48.93
CA GLU A 7 -36.26 -23.74 -48.85
C GLU A 7 -35.49 -24.24 -47.60
N THR A 8 -34.39 -23.58 -47.22
CA THR A 8 -33.63 -23.92 -46.02
C THR A 8 -34.43 -23.62 -44.73
N ALA A 9 -35.13 -22.47 -44.70
CA ALA A 9 -35.98 -22.12 -43.55
C ALA A 9 -37.19 -23.01 -43.37
N ARG A 10 -37.69 -23.58 -44.49
CA ARG A 10 -38.83 -24.55 -44.46
C ARG A 10 -38.40 -25.91 -43.94
N ASN A 11 -37.21 -26.37 -44.31
CA ASN A 11 -36.64 -27.65 -43.86
C ASN A 11 -36.23 -27.60 -42.37
N GLU A 12 -35.73 -26.46 -41.88
CA GLU A 12 -35.47 -26.27 -40.42
C GLU A 12 -36.76 -26.27 -39.59
N ALA A 13 -37.83 -25.67 -40.10
CA ALA A 13 -39.11 -25.63 -39.41
C ALA A 13 -39.82 -27.01 -39.37
N GLU A 14 -39.60 -27.88 -40.40
CA GLU A 14 -40.09 -29.28 -40.41
C GLU A 14 -39.30 -30.17 -39.43
N LEU A 15 -37.98 -30.00 -39.35
CA LEU A 15 -37.10 -30.72 -38.38
C LEU A 15 -37.44 -30.39 -36.93
N ILE A 16 -37.82 -29.16 -36.63
CA ILE A 16 -38.25 -28.75 -35.28
C ILE A 16 -39.61 -29.35 -34.91
N ARG A 17 -40.52 -29.52 -35.88
CA ARG A 17 -41.83 -30.16 -35.65
C ARG A 17 -41.76 -31.67 -35.45
N GLU A 18 -40.84 -32.39 -36.11
CA GLU A 18 -40.64 -33.81 -35.92
C GLU A 18 -39.98 -34.16 -34.59
N THR A 19 -39.09 -33.30 -34.06
CA THR A 19 -38.47 -33.53 -32.76
C THR A 19 -39.42 -33.29 -31.59
N ASP A 20 -40.43 -32.44 -31.72
CA ASP A 20 -41.41 -32.15 -30.63
C ASP A 20 -42.54 -33.19 -30.54
N SER A 21 -42.78 -34.02 -31.63
CA SER A 21 -43.81 -35.05 -31.68
C SER A 21 -43.44 -36.36 -30.97
N ASN A 22 -42.16 -36.57 -30.63
CA ASN A 22 -41.65 -37.79 -30.01
C ASN A 22 -41.25 -37.64 -28.54
N ALA A 23 -41.60 -36.54 -27.87
CA ALA A 23 -41.40 -36.40 -26.43
C ALA A 23 -42.46 -37.24 -25.68
N PRO A 24 -42.06 -38.24 -24.87
CA PRO A 24 -42.99 -38.99 -24.08
C PRO A 24 -43.65 -38.07 -23.05
N THR A 25 -45.00 -38.01 -23.10
CA THR A 25 -45.83 -37.31 -22.11
C THR A 25 -45.46 -37.85 -20.72
N PRO A 26 -45.09 -36.99 -19.75
CA PRO A 26 -44.85 -37.48 -18.39
C PRO A 26 -46.15 -37.97 -17.80
N ALA A 27 -46.22 -39.26 -17.51
CA ALA A 27 -47.34 -39.87 -16.79
C ALA A 27 -47.45 -39.19 -15.42
N ALA A 28 -48.60 -38.57 -15.19
CA ALA A 28 -48.96 -38.01 -13.86
C ALA A 28 -49.11 -39.20 -12.88
N GLY A 29 -48.27 -39.24 -11.88
CA GLY A 29 -48.42 -40.11 -10.74
C GLY A 29 -47.28 -41.10 -10.53
N MET A 30 -46.53 -40.82 -9.56
CA MET A 30 -45.66 -41.59 -8.67
C MET A 30 -44.25 -40.98 -8.58
N LEU A 31 -44.10 -40.09 -7.58
CA LEU A 31 -42.79 -39.86 -6.99
C LEU A 31 -42.35 -41.16 -6.30
N PRO A 32 -41.18 -41.72 -6.59
CA PRO A 32 -40.71 -42.89 -5.88
C PRO A 32 -40.52 -42.50 -4.40
N PRO A 33 -41.03 -43.33 -3.46
CA PRO A 33 -40.74 -43.17 -2.05
C PRO A 33 -39.27 -43.46 -1.83
N ASP A 34 -38.61 -42.65 -0.98
CA ASP A 34 -37.26 -42.84 -0.49
C ASP A 34 -36.09 -42.60 -1.49
N GLN A 35 -36.02 -41.38 -2.06
CA GLN A 35 -34.71 -40.82 -2.22
C GLN A 35 -34.36 -40.06 -0.94
N PRO A 36 -33.27 -40.44 -0.21
CA PRO A 36 -32.83 -39.65 0.91
C PRO A 36 -32.57 -38.23 0.41
N VAL A 37 -33.29 -37.26 0.97
CA VAL A 37 -33.03 -35.84 0.78
C VAL A 37 -31.54 -35.69 0.95
N SER A 38 -30.82 -35.47 -0.14
CA SER A 38 -29.38 -35.25 -0.12
C SER A 38 -29.14 -34.17 0.93
N THR A 39 -28.54 -34.62 2.00
CA THR A 39 -28.18 -33.82 3.16
C THR A 39 -27.66 -32.48 2.67
N VAL A 40 -28.43 -31.44 2.97
CA VAL A 40 -28.05 -30.05 2.79
C VAL A 40 -26.59 -29.96 3.18
N ASN A 41 -25.74 -29.69 2.19
CA ASN A 41 -24.34 -29.44 2.43
C ASN A 41 -24.26 -28.40 3.55
N THR A 42 -23.88 -28.86 4.71
CA THR A 42 -23.57 -27.99 5.85
C THR A 42 -22.66 -26.92 5.33
N THR A 43 -23.17 -25.70 5.25
CA THR A 43 -22.39 -24.52 4.93
C THR A 43 -21.09 -24.61 5.72
N PRO A 44 -19.93 -24.62 5.06
CA PRO A 44 -18.66 -24.71 5.78
C PRO A 44 -18.62 -23.58 6.80
N ALA A 45 -18.41 -23.94 8.07
CA ALA A 45 -18.30 -22.98 9.16
C ALA A 45 -17.53 -21.77 8.71
N SER A 46 -18.03 -20.57 9.00
CA SER A 46 -17.47 -19.27 8.57
C SER A 46 -15.98 -19.23 8.93
N ARG A 47 -15.14 -19.62 7.99
CA ARG A 47 -13.69 -19.55 8.15
C ARG A 47 -13.32 -18.07 8.24
N SER A 48 -12.54 -17.70 9.27
CA SER A 48 -12.04 -16.34 9.42
C SER A 48 -11.34 -15.91 8.12
N GLN A 49 -11.84 -14.86 7.49
CA GLN A 49 -11.29 -14.32 6.22
C GLN A 49 -9.78 -14.05 6.32
N TRP A 50 -9.32 -13.61 7.48
CA TRP A 50 -7.91 -13.34 7.75
C TRP A 50 -7.03 -14.61 7.73
N ARG A 51 -7.57 -15.75 8.15
CA ARG A 51 -6.84 -17.03 8.08
C ARG A 51 -6.64 -17.48 6.64
N ASP A 52 -7.62 -17.24 5.78
CA ASP A 52 -7.53 -17.58 4.36
C ASP A 52 -6.58 -16.63 3.63
N VAL A 53 -6.63 -15.32 3.93
CA VAL A 53 -5.67 -14.32 3.42
C VAL A 53 -4.24 -14.72 3.81
N TRP A 54 -4.00 -15.06 5.08
CA TRP A 54 -2.68 -15.47 5.54
C TRP A 54 -2.19 -16.76 4.86
N ARG A 55 -3.08 -17.73 4.67
CA ARG A 55 -2.74 -18.97 3.95
C ARG A 55 -2.36 -18.70 2.51
N GLN A 56 -3.08 -17.83 1.83
CA GLN A 56 -2.82 -17.44 0.44
C GLN A 56 -1.51 -16.64 0.34
N PHE A 57 -1.31 -15.66 1.23
CA PHE A 57 -0.08 -14.88 1.31
C PHE A 57 1.17 -15.77 1.47
N ARG A 58 1.11 -16.79 2.34
CA ARG A 58 2.20 -17.75 2.54
C ARG A 58 2.53 -18.59 1.29
N ARG A 59 1.62 -18.73 0.35
CA ARG A 59 1.88 -19.42 -0.93
C ARG A 59 2.69 -18.55 -1.90
N HIS A 60 2.65 -17.24 -1.74
CA HIS A 60 3.42 -16.30 -2.57
C HIS A 60 4.88 -16.26 -2.08
N ARG A 61 5.76 -17.08 -2.68
CA ARG A 61 7.17 -17.23 -2.27
C ARG A 61 7.92 -15.90 -2.21
N GLY A 62 7.74 -15.04 -3.23
CA GLY A 62 8.39 -13.72 -3.28
C GLY A 62 8.01 -12.82 -2.10
N ALA A 63 6.71 -12.76 -1.74
CA ALA A 63 6.23 -11.98 -0.61
C ALA A 63 6.73 -12.54 0.73
N MET A 64 6.87 -13.86 0.87
CA MET A 64 7.45 -14.47 2.08
C MET A 64 8.93 -14.15 2.25
N VAL A 65 9.72 -14.23 1.18
CA VAL A 65 11.14 -13.82 1.21
C VAL A 65 11.25 -12.33 1.54
N ALA A 66 10.43 -11.50 0.90
CA ALA A 66 10.37 -10.07 1.16
C ALA A 66 9.99 -9.76 2.62
N LEU A 67 9.03 -10.50 3.19
CA LEU A 67 8.63 -10.35 4.59
C LEU A 67 9.78 -10.68 5.54
N VAL A 68 10.53 -11.75 5.29
CA VAL A 68 11.70 -12.13 6.10
C VAL A 68 12.78 -11.06 6.02
N LEU A 69 13.12 -10.59 4.81
CA LEU A 69 14.12 -9.54 4.60
C LEU A 69 13.69 -8.22 5.25
N PHE A 70 12.43 -7.80 5.07
CA PHE A 70 11.90 -6.58 5.69
C PHE A 70 11.91 -6.68 7.21
N THR A 71 11.51 -7.83 7.77
CA THR A 71 11.59 -8.08 9.21
C THR A 71 13.04 -7.99 9.70
N GLY A 72 14.00 -8.53 8.95
CA GLY A 72 15.42 -8.39 9.24
C GLY A 72 15.88 -6.93 9.27
N ILE A 73 15.43 -6.10 8.31
CA ILE A 73 15.71 -4.66 8.29
C ILE A 73 15.11 -3.97 9.53
N VAL A 74 13.84 -4.26 9.84
CA VAL A 74 13.17 -3.68 11.02
C VAL A 74 13.89 -4.08 12.30
N LEU A 75 14.27 -5.34 12.47
CA LEU A 75 15.03 -5.80 13.63
C LEU A 75 16.41 -5.13 13.69
N PHE A 76 17.10 -5.01 12.57
CA PHE A 76 18.38 -4.34 12.49
C PHE A 76 18.31 -2.89 12.97
N VAL A 77 17.32 -2.12 12.53
CA VAL A 77 17.19 -0.70 12.91
C VAL A 77 16.59 -0.51 14.32
N THR A 78 15.77 -1.45 14.83
CA THR A 78 15.14 -1.32 16.14
C THR A 78 15.95 -1.96 17.26
N ILE A 79 16.50 -3.14 17.06
CA ILE A 79 17.28 -3.89 18.06
C ILE A 79 18.76 -3.56 17.97
N GLY A 80 19.27 -3.32 16.76
CA GLY A 80 20.68 -3.01 16.51
C GLY A 80 21.29 -1.96 17.45
N PRO A 81 20.64 -0.81 17.69
CA PRO A 81 21.16 0.23 18.59
C PRO A 81 21.29 -0.19 20.08
N TYR A 82 20.60 -1.26 20.50
CA TYR A 82 20.79 -1.83 21.83
C TYR A 82 22.00 -2.73 21.93
N ILE A 83 22.44 -3.30 20.80
CA ILE A 83 23.63 -4.14 20.68
C ILE A 83 24.85 -3.27 20.42
N TRP A 84 24.72 -2.32 19.49
CA TRP A 84 25.74 -1.35 19.10
C TRP A 84 25.40 0.00 19.69
N THR A 85 25.92 0.26 20.91
CA THR A 85 25.50 1.39 21.76
C THR A 85 26.21 2.70 21.48
N ILE A 86 27.01 2.79 20.40
CA ILE A 86 27.67 4.03 19.98
C ILE A 86 26.58 5.04 19.54
N ASP A 87 26.66 6.26 20.05
CA ASP A 87 25.75 7.32 19.65
C ASP A 87 25.98 7.71 18.17
N ALA A 88 24.93 7.67 17.39
CA ALA A 88 24.95 8.02 15.97
C ALA A 88 25.30 9.50 15.68
N THR A 89 25.22 10.36 16.69
CA THR A 89 25.52 11.79 16.60
C THR A 89 26.87 12.18 17.18
N TYR A 90 27.50 11.25 17.92
CA TYR A 90 28.79 11.50 18.57
C TYR A 90 29.89 11.80 17.52
N VAL A 91 30.52 12.96 17.64
CA VAL A 91 31.59 13.44 16.76
C VAL A 91 32.95 13.14 17.37
N ASP A 92 33.77 12.32 16.72
CA ASP A 92 35.17 12.08 17.09
C ASP A 92 36.10 12.51 15.95
N ILE A 93 36.65 13.72 16.06
CA ILE A 93 37.55 14.28 15.03
C ILE A 93 38.80 13.41 14.83
N ARG A 94 39.23 12.64 15.84
CA ARG A 94 40.39 11.72 15.72
C ARG A 94 40.09 10.49 14.90
N ALA A 95 38.81 10.09 14.89
CA ALA A 95 38.33 8.94 14.15
C ALA A 95 37.77 9.29 12.74
N ARG A 96 38.12 10.47 12.20
CA ARG A 96 37.60 10.92 10.88
C ARG A 96 38.04 9.99 9.76
N ASN A 97 37.08 9.67 8.90
CA ASN A 97 37.32 8.92 7.65
C ASN A 97 38.01 7.57 7.86
N GLN A 98 37.81 6.92 9.00
CA GLN A 98 38.35 5.58 9.22
C GLN A 98 37.65 4.55 8.34
N SER A 99 38.43 3.61 7.83
CA SER A 99 37.92 2.43 7.14
C SER A 99 37.30 1.43 8.12
N PHE A 100 36.81 0.32 7.61
CA PHE A 100 36.27 -0.78 8.40
C PHE A 100 37.24 -1.26 9.48
N SER A 101 36.81 -1.32 10.72
CA SER A 101 37.59 -1.77 11.87
C SER A 101 36.70 -2.46 12.89
N ALA A 102 37.30 -3.15 13.88
CA ALA A 102 36.53 -3.75 14.97
C ALA A 102 35.79 -2.71 15.84
N ALA A 103 36.35 -1.48 15.97
CA ALA A 103 35.73 -0.37 16.67
C ALA A 103 34.64 0.31 15.85
N HIS A 104 34.76 0.30 14.53
CA HIS A 104 33.81 0.91 13.58
C HIS A 104 33.59 -0.05 12.40
N PRO A 105 32.66 -1.03 12.50
CA PRO A 105 32.50 -2.08 11.49
C PRO A 105 32.19 -1.58 10.09
N LEU A 106 31.47 -0.46 9.95
CA LEU A 106 31.21 0.20 8.67
C LEU A 106 32.04 1.50 8.48
N GLY A 107 33.10 1.67 9.29
CA GLY A 107 33.91 2.85 9.27
C GLY A 107 33.21 4.08 9.88
N THR A 108 33.83 5.24 9.69
CA THR A 108 33.33 6.53 10.18
C THR A 108 33.16 7.53 9.04
N ASP A 109 32.37 8.57 9.27
CA ASP A 109 32.17 9.67 8.31
C ASP A 109 33.24 10.76 8.41
N GLN A 110 33.04 11.87 7.72
CA GLN A 110 33.93 13.03 7.70
C GLN A 110 34.02 13.78 9.04
N LEU A 111 33.10 13.55 9.96
CA LEU A 111 33.10 14.10 11.32
C LEU A 111 33.56 13.05 12.36
N GLY A 112 33.90 11.83 11.92
CA GLY A 112 34.27 10.73 12.80
C GLY A 112 33.07 10.02 13.45
N ARG A 113 31.83 10.26 12.95
CA ARG A 113 30.62 9.59 13.46
C ARG A 113 30.55 8.16 12.92
N ASP A 114 30.13 7.23 13.76
CA ASP A 114 30.03 5.81 13.41
C ASP A 114 28.95 5.54 12.34
N MET A 115 29.35 4.97 11.20
CA MET A 115 28.45 4.73 10.07
C MET A 115 27.40 3.64 10.35
N LEU A 116 27.73 2.62 11.17
CA LEU A 116 26.78 1.58 11.54
C LEU A 116 25.67 2.13 12.44
N ALA A 117 26.06 2.89 13.47
CA ALA A 117 25.09 3.55 14.36
C ALA A 117 24.17 4.51 13.57
N ARG A 118 24.76 5.30 12.66
CA ARG A 118 24.00 6.23 11.80
C ARG A 118 23.06 5.50 10.83
N LEU A 119 23.46 4.37 10.28
CA LEU A 119 22.65 3.58 9.37
C LEU A 119 21.43 2.98 10.08
N MET A 120 21.63 2.48 11.32
CA MET A 120 20.54 1.97 12.15
C MET A 120 19.59 3.10 12.57
N LYS A 121 20.12 4.19 13.12
CA LYS A 121 19.31 5.34 13.56
C LYS A 121 18.58 5.99 12.39
N GLY A 122 19.26 6.14 11.26
CA GLY A 122 18.68 6.67 10.03
C GLY A 122 17.51 5.83 9.52
N GLY A 123 17.63 4.51 9.63
CA GLY A 123 16.54 3.60 9.28
C GLY A 123 15.33 3.73 10.18
N GLN A 124 15.51 3.95 11.49
CA GLN A 124 14.39 4.24 12.39
C GLN A 124 13.58 5.44 11.92
N VAL A 125 14.27 6.54 11.58
CA VAL A 125 13.62 7.78 11.14
C VAL A 125 12.97 7.58 9.77
N SER A 126 13.68 7.02 8.78
CA SER A 126 13.14 6.81 7.43
C SER A 126 11.92 5.88 7.41
N LEU A 127 11.93 4.77 8.19
CA LEU A 127 10.77 3.90 8.33
C LEU A 127 9.60 4.57 9.05
N ALA A 128 9.88 5.35 10.11
CA ALA A 128 8.85 6.08 10.84
C ALA A 128 8.18 7.13 9.94
N VAL A 129 8.96 7.87 9.12
CA VAL A 129 8.41 8.82 8.15
C VAL A 129 7.53 8.09 7.12
N GLY A 130 8.04 7.02 6.52
CA GLY A 130 7.28 6.25 5.52
C GLY A 130 5.95 5.74 6.06
N LEU A 131 5.95 5.18 7.27
CA LEU A 131 4.74 4.64 7.91
C LEU A 131 3.75 5.74 8.28
N THR A 132 4.21 6.80 8.94
CA THR A 132 3.33 7.87 9.45
C THR A 132 2.78 8.74 8.32
N ALA A 133 3.58 9.09 7.32
CA ALA A 133 3.12 9.83 6.15
C ALA A 133 2.05 9.02 5.37
N MET A 134 2.28 7.70 5.23
CA MET A 134 1.32 6.84 4.54
C MET A 134 0.02 6.65 5.32
N LEU A 135 0.08 6.61 6.65
CA LEU A 135 -1.11 6.55 7.50
C LEU A 135 -2.00 7.79 7.28
N ILE A 136 -1.41 8.99 7.20
CA ILE A 136 -2.12 10.24 6.88
C ILE A 136 -2.72 10.16 5.46
N ALA A 137 -1.91 9.79 4.47
CA ALA A 137 -2.33 9.71 3.07
C ALA A 137 -3.49 8.74 2.86
N VAL A 138 -3.41 7.53 3.45
CA VAL A 138 -4.46 6.51 3.32
C VAL A 138 -5.73 6.91 4.05
N THR A 139 -5.61 7.52 5.22
CA THR A 139 -6.78 7.99 5.99
C THR A 139 -7.53 9.08 5.21
N LEU A 140 -6.83 10.10 4.73
CA LEU A 140 -7.40 11.16 3.90
C LEU A 140 -7.96 10.60 2.58
N GLY A 141 -7.17 9.79 1.88
CA GLY A 141 -7.55 9.20 0.61
C GLY A 141 -8.77 8.29 0.73
N SER A 142 -8.81 7.45 1.76
CA SER A 142 -9.96 6.57 2.00
C SER A 142 -11.22 7.36 2.33
N LEU A 143 -11.12 8.38 3.17
CA LEU A 143 -12.25 9.25 3.51
C LEU A 143 -12.81 9.94 2.26
N ILE A 144 -11.95 10.59 1.48
CA ILE A 144 -12.34 11.29 0.25
C ILE A 144 -12.87 10.30 -0.78
N GLY A 145 -12.21 9.14 -0.95
CA GLY A 145 -12.63 8.08 -1.88
C GLY A 145 -13.99 7.49 -1.54
N ILE A 146 -14.27 7.21 -0.26
CA ILE A 146 -15.56 6.71 0.19
C ILE A 146 -16.63 7.78 -0.01
N LEU A 147 -16.39 9.03 0.39
CA LEU A 147 -17.37 10.11 0.25
C LEU A 147 -17.70 10.38 -1.22
N SER A 148 -16.70 10.46 -2.10
CA SER A 148 -16.93 10.69 -3.54
C SER A 148 -17.63 9.50 -4.20
N GLY A 149 -17.19 8.25 -3.93
CA GLY A 149 -17.82 7.05 -4.47
C GLY A 149 -19.25 6.84 -3.97
N PHE A 150 -19.53 7.17 -2.73
CA PHE A 150 -20.85 6.95 -2.13
C PHE A 150 -21.87 8.04 -2.50
N PHE A 151 -21.50 9.33 -2.39
CA PHE A 151 -22.39 10.46 -2.65
C PHE A 151 -22.19 11.04 -4.05
N ARG A 152 -23.15 10.84 -4.95
CA ARG A 152 -23.10 11.35 -6.34
C ARG A 152 -22.87 12.87 -6.43
N ARG A 153 -23.37 13.66 -5.45
CA ARG A 153 -23.20 15.12 -5.42
C ARG A 153 -21.77 15.55 -5.06
N LEU A 154 -21.06 14.75 -4.26
CA LEU A 154 -19.69 15.04 -3.83
C LEU A 154 -18.64 14.49 -4.81
N ASP A 155 -19.02 13.59 -5.72
CA ASP A 155 -18.12 12.92 -6.62
C ASP A 155 -17.36 13.91 -7.51
N ALA A 156 -18.07 14.73 -8.28
CA ALA A 156 -17.45 15.69 -9.18
C ALA A 156 -16.55 16.71 -8.46
N PRO A 157 -16.97 17.41 -7.39
CA PRO A 157 -16.11 18.40 -6.74
C PRO A 157 -14.88 17.78 -6.06
N LEU A 158 -15.02 16.61 -5.39
CA LEU A 158 -13.87 15.95 -4.75
C LEU A 158 -12.86 15.41 -5.78
N MET A 159 -13.35 14.86 -6.90
CA MET A 159 -12.45 14.38 -7.95
C MET A 159 -11.78 15.53 -8.70
N ARG A 160 -12.46 16.65 -8.94
CA ARG A 160 -11.82 17.86 -9.49
C ARG A 160 -10.72 18.39 -8.57
N MET A 161 -10.96 18.43 -7.28
CA MET A 161 -9.94 18.80 -6.31
C MET A 161 -8.75 17.81 -6.38
N THR A 162 -9.02 16.50 -6.43
CA THR A 162 -7.99 15.46 -6.57
C THR A 162 -7.16 15.64 -7.84
N GLU A 163 -7.80 15.95 -8.97
CA GLU A 163 -7.14 16.21 -10.26
C GLU A 163 -6.25 17.45 -10.21
N LEU A 164 -6.72 18.54 -9.57
CA LEU A 164 -5.92 19.76 -9.39
C LEU A 164 -4.64 19.48 -8.59
N PHE A 165 -4.74 18.75 -7.50
CA PHE A 165 -3.55 18.38 -6.71
C PHE A 165 -2.59 17.46 -7.48
N LEU A 166 -3.11 16.53 -8.29
CA LEU A 166 -2.28 15.64 -9.12
C LEU A 166 -1.58 16.38 -10.28
N ALA A 167 -2.12 17.51 -10.72
CA ALA A 167 -1.48 18.34 -11.75
C ALA A 167 -0.27 19.14 -11.22
N LEU A 168 -0.15 19.30 -9.90
CA LEU A 168 0.98 20.00 -9.30
C LEU A 168 2.24 19.11 -9.34
N PRO A 169 3.40 19.65 -9.73
CA PRO A 169 4.64 18.90 -9.69
C PRO A 169 5.05 18.64 -8.24
N LEU A 170 5.00 17.36 -7.82
CA LEU A 170 5.13 16.93 -6.42
C LEU A 170 6.41 17.45 -5.74
N LEU A 171 7.58 17.21 -6.35
CA LEU A 171 8.85 17.60 -5.72
C LEU A 171 8.97 19.12 -5.53
N PRO A 172 8.73 19.99 -6.51
CA PRO A 172 8.70 21.45 -6.31
C PRO A 172 7.73 21.89 -5.20
N LEU A 173 6.54 21.29 -5.12
CA LEU A 173 5.58 21.59 -4.07
C LEU A 173 6.12 21.24 -2.68
N LEU A 174 6.71 20.04 -2.53
CA LEU A 174 7.32 19.60 -1.29
C LEU A 174 8.52 20.49 -0.89
N LEU A 175 9.38 20.84 -1.85
CA LEU A 175 10.50 21.74 -1.62
C LEU A 175 10.02 23.11 -1.11
N LEU A 176 8.98 23.66 -1.72
CA LEU A 176 8.35 24.91 -1.29
C LEU A 176 7.78 24.80 0.13
N MET A 177 7.03 23.73 0.42
CA MET A 177 6.48 23.51 1.77
C MET A 177 7.58 23.40 2.83
N VAL A 178 8.63 22.62 2.54
CA VAL A 178 9.74 22.46 3.49
C VAL A 178 10.50 23.77 3.70
N THR A 179 10.78 24.54 2.66
CA THR A 179 11.50 25.81 2.80
C THR A 179 10.71 26.87 3.57
N LEU A 180 9.38 26.94 3.36
CA LEU A 180 8.53 27.93 4.04
C LEU A 180 8.25 27.59 5.51
N PHE A 181 8.05 26.30 5.83
CA PHE A 181 7.55 25.90 7.14
C PHE A 181 8.60 25.29 8.06
N ARG A 182 9.82 25.00 7.56
CA ARG A 182 10.88 24.41 8.38
C ARG A 182 11.21 25.25 9.60
N GLU A 183 11.53 26.54 9.40
CA GLU A 183 11.96 27.40 10.47
C GLU A 183 10.87 27.62 11.53
N PRO A 184 9.62 27.99 11.18
CA PRO A 184 8.55 28.12 12.15
C PRO A 184 8.28 26.87 12.98
N LEU A 185 8.27 25.67 12.34
CA LEU A 185 8.05 24.41 13.05
C LEU A 185 9.25 24.03 13.93
N SER A 186 10.46 24.26 13.46
CA SER A 186 11.68 23.98 14.23
C SER A 186 11.78 24.86 15.47
N GLN A 187 11.37 26.12 15.40
CA GLN A 187 11.32 27.01 16.55
C GLN A 187 10.23 26.60 17.55
N ALA A 188 9.08 26.17 17.07
CA ALA A 188 7.96 25.79 17.93
C ALA A 188 8.14 24.43 18.63
N MET A 189 8.76 23.44 17.95
CA MET A 189 8.80 22.05 18.40
C MET A 189 10.20 21.45 18.49
N GLY A 190 11.22 22.25 18.20
CA GLY A 190 12.61 21.79 18.08
C GLY A 190 12.92 21.22 16.68
N PRO A 191 14.22 21.21 16.31
CA PRO A 191 14.66 20.92 14.93
C PRO A 191 14.32 19.48 14.46
N GLY A 192 14.36 18.49 15.35
CA GLY A 192 14.05 17.10 15.01
C GLY A 192 12.58 16.85 14.83
N LEU A 193 11.77 17.13 15.84
CA LEU A 193 10.33 16.88 15.81
C LEU A 193 9.62 17.81 14.81
N GLY A 194 10.02 19.10 14.75
CA GLY A 194 9.46 20.05 13.80
C GLY A 194 9.68 19.60 12.35
N THR A 195 10.91 19.18 12.00
CA THR A 195 11.20 18.65 10.66
C THR A 195 10.46 17.34 10.39
N PHE A 196 10.38 16.44 11.38
CA PHE A 196 9.64 15.17 11.24
C PHE A 196 8.17 15.43 10.90
N LEU A 197 7.49 16.25 11.70
CA LEU A 197 6.08 16.58 11.47
C LEU A 197 5.86 17.29 10.14
N LEU A 198 6.76 18.20 9.77
CA LEU A 198 6.70 18.89 8.48
C LEU A 198 6.77 17.90 7.31
N ILE A 199 7.78 17.02 7.28
CA ILE A 199 8.00 16.07 6.20
C ILE A 199 6.84 15.07 6.12
N VAL A 200 6.41 14.52 7.27
CA VAL A 200 5.31 13.55 7.34
C VAL A 200 4.00 14.17 6.86
N THR A 201 3.68 15.38 7.30
CA THR A 201 2.46 16.07 6.87
C THR A 201 2.53 16.50 5.40
N ALA A 202 3.67 16.98 4.92
CA ALA A 202 3.87 17.37 3.53
C ALA A 202 3.69 16.16 2.59
N ILE A 203 4.38 15.03 2.87
CA ILE A 203 4.26 13.80 2.07
C ILE A 203 2.83 13.23 2.20
N GLY A 204 2.28 13.14 3.41
CA GLY A 204 0.94 12.60 3.64
C GLY A 204 -0.16 13.42 2.95
N ALA A 205 -0.07 14.76 3.03
CA ALA A 205 -1.00 15.68 2.39
C ALA A 205 -0.88 15.75 0.86
N THR A 206 0.18 15.19 0.29
CA THR A 206 0.39 15.15 -1.17
C THR A 206 0.33 13.74 -1.76
N SER A 207 0.10 12.70 -0.95
CA SER A 207 0.06 11.30 -1.41
C SER A 207 -1.33 10.66 -1.35
N TRP A 208 -2.33 11.34 -0.79
CA TRP A 208 -3.68 10.80 -0.60
C TRP A 208 -4.48 10.62 -1.91
N MET A 209 -4.14 11.36 -2.97
CA MET A 209 -4.94 11.42 -4.20
C MET A 209 -5.05 10.07 -4.91
N GLN A 210 -3.97 9.29 -4.94
CA GLN A 210 -3.97 7.97 -5.55
C GLN A 210 -4.87 6.99 -4.78
N ALA A 211 -4.76 6.99 -3.45
CA ALA A 211 -5.61 6.19 -2.58
C ALA A 211 -7.09 6.57 -2.74
N ALA A 212 -7.41 7.86 -2.83
CA ALA A 212 -8.77 8.34 -3.04
C ALA A 212 -9.39 7.82 -4.33
N ARG A 213 -8.65 7.81 -5.45
CA ARG A 213 -9.14 7.30 -6.74
C ARG A 213 -9.35 5.79 -6.73
N ILE A 214 -8.45 5.03 -6.10
CA ILE A 214 -8.58 3.57 -5.97
C ILE A 214 -9.83 3.26 -5.15
N VAL A 215 -9.93 3.82 -3.95
CA VAL A 215 -11.06 3.57 -3.04
C VAL A 215 -12.40 4.01 -3.66
N ARG A 216 -12.44 5.16 -4.35
CA ARG A 216 -13.64 5.58 -5.09
C ARG A 216 -14.08 4.56 -6.13
N GLY A 217 -13.13 4.04 -6.92
CA GLY A 217 -13.42 3.01 -7.93
C GLY A 217 -14.08 1.76 -7.33
N ASP A 218 -13.53 1.28 -6.21
CA ASP A 218 -14.07 0.13 -5.50
C ASP A 218 -15.45 0.42 -4.87
N VAL A 219 -15.65 1.60 -4.29
CA VAL A 219 -16.95 2.01 -3.74
C VAL A 219 -18.02 2.08 -4.83
N LEU A 220 -17.69 2.59 -6.02
CA LEU A 220 -18.62 2.63 -7.15
C LEU A 220 -19.07 1.23 -7.56
N GLY A 221 -18.11 0.28 -7.70
CA GLY A 221 -18.43 -1.12 -8.00
C GLY A 221 -19.21 -1.82 -6.87
N LEU A 222 -18.91 -1.45 -5.62
CA LEU A 222 -19.59 -2.04 -4.45
C LEU A 222 -21.04 -1.61 -4.33
N LYS A 223 -21.38 -0.37 -4.71
CA LYS A 223 -22.76 0.17 -4.62
C LYS A 223 -23.78 -0.62 -5.45
N GLU A 224 -23.35 -1.28 -6.50
CA GLU A 224 -24.18 -2.10 -7.40
C GLU A 224 -24.36 -3.54 -6.90
N ARG A 225 -23.73 -3.92 -5.77
CA ARG A 225 -23.86 -5.26 -5.22
C ARG A 225 -25.21 -5.47 -4.53
N GLU A 226 -25.76 -6.66 -4.68
CA GLU A 226 -27.08 -7.05 -4.16
C GLU A 226 -27.26 -6.79 -2.67
N PHE A 227 -26.26 -7.10 -1.85
CA PHE A 227 -26.34 -6.88 -0.40
C PHE A 227 -26.39 -5.40 0.00
N ILE A 228 -25.77 -4.50 -0.80
CA ILE A 228 -25.88 -3.04 -0.60
C ILE A 228 -27.27 -2.56 -1.01
N LEU A 229 -27.78 -3.05 -2.13
CA LEU A 229 -29.14 -2.72 -2.57
C LEU A 229 -30.20 -3.21 -1.56
N ALA A 230 -30.06 -4.45 -1.07
CA ALA A 230 -30.92 -4.98 0.00
C ALA A 230 -30.86 -4.14 1.28
N ALA A 231 -29.65 -3.78 1.74
CA ALA A 231 -29.49 -2.93 2.92
C ALA A 231 -30.11 -1.55 2.73
N ARG A 232 -30.08 -1.00 1.51
CA ARG A 232 -30.73 0.26 1.16
C ARG A 232 -32.26 0.13 1.16
N SER A 233 -32.80 -0.98 0.64
CA SER A 233 -34.25 -1.24 0.57
C SER A 233 -34.90 -1.35 1.96
N ILE A 234 -34.18 -1.83 2.96
CA ILE A 234 -34.64 -1.88 4.37
C ILE A 234 -34.39 -0.56 5.13
N GLY A 235 -33.98 0.54 4.42
CA GLY A 235 -33.86 1.88 5.00
C GLY A 235 -32.60 2.11 5.84
N THR A 236 -31.51 1.35 5.63
CA THR A 236 -30.26 1.58 6.37
C THR A 236 -29.72 3.00 6.13
N PRO A 237 -29.44 3.80 7.19
CA PRO A 237 -28.95 5.16 7.04
C PRO A 237 -27.54 5.19 6.44
N ASN A 238 -27.24 6.24 5.66
CA ASN A 238 -25.99 6.36 4.90
C ASN A 238 -24.73 6.17 5.74
N PHE A 239 -24.65 6.74 6.93
CA PHE A 239 -23.50 6.59 7.82
C PHE A 239 -23.26 5.11 8.19
N ARG A 240 -24.33 4.39 8.58
CA ARG A 240 -24.23 2.95 8.90
C ARG A 240 -23.90 2.15 7.65
N MET A 241 -24.41 2.54 6.49
CA MET A 241 -24.06 1.93 5.21
C MET A 241 -22.56 2.05 4.93
N MET A 242 -22.00 3.26 5.06
CA MET A 242 -20.57 3.51 4.83
C MET A 242 -19.68 2.75 5.82
N THR A 243 -19.99 2.81 7.13
CA THR A 243 -19.12 2.24 8.16
C THR A 243 -19.24 0.72 8.28
N ARG A 244 -20.43 0.14 8.10
CA ARG A 244 -20.69 -1.29 8.34
C ARG A 244 -20.67 -2.13 7.06
N HIS A 245 -20.95 -1.54 5.91
CA HIS A 245 -21.04 -2.28 4.64
C HIS A 245 -19.97 -1.85 3.63
N VAL A 246 -19.68 -0.56 3.48
CA VAL A 246 -18.70 -0.09 2.50
C VAL A 246 -17.27 -0.24 3.01
N LEU A 247 -16.94 0.42 4.14
CA LEU A 247 -15.57 0.47 4.67
C LEU A 247 -14.93 -0.92 4.86
N PRO A 248 -15.60 -1.92 5.46
CA PRO A 248 -14.97 -3.25 5.62
C PRO A 248 -14.66 -3.95 4.28
N ASN A 249 -15.45 -3.68 3.25
CA ASN A 249 -15.26 -4.29 1.94
C ASN A 249 -14.19 -3.58 1.09
N VAL A 250 -13.90 -2.31 1.34
CA VAL A 250 -12.82 -1.56 0.68
C VAL A 250 -11.51 -1.56 1.50
N LEU A 251 -11.46 -2.21 2.65
CA LEU A 251 -10.22 -2.34 3.44
C LEU A 251 -9.12 -3.05 2.66
N SER A 252 -9.45 -4.06 1.85
CA SER A 252 -8.48 -4.78 1.02
C SER A 252 -7.72 -3.84 0.08
N PRO A 253 -8.35 -3.10 -0.84
CA PRO A 253 -7.65 -2.13 -1.69
C PRO A 253 -6.97 -1.01 -0.90
N ILE A 254 -7.51 -0.59 0.26
CA ILE A 254 -6.87 0.39 1.14
C ILE A 254 -5.53 -0.15 1.67
N MET A 255 -5.48 -1.39 2.15
CA MET A 255 -4.26 -2.00 2.68
C MET A 255 -3.20 -2.17 1.59
N VAL A 256 -3.60 -2.56 0.38
CA VAL A 256 -2.69 -2.65 -0.77
C VAL A 256 -2.15 -1.27 -1.14
N ALA A 257 -3.00 -0.25 -1.21
CA ALA A 257 -2.56 1.12 -1.48
C ALA A 257 -1.60 1.63 -0.37
N ALA A 258 -1.86 1.27 0.89
CA ALA A 258 -1.00 1.64 2.02
C ALA A 258 0.41 1.02 1.90
N THR A 259 0.51 -0.26 1.59
CA THR A 259 1.82 -0.93 1.47
C THR A 259 2.64 -0.32 0.33
N LEU A 260 2.07 -0.15 -0.86
CA LEU A 260 2.76 0.47 -2.00
C LEU A 260 3.13 1.94 -1.72
N GLY A 261 2.28 2.64 -0.98
CA GLY A 261 2.50 4.03 -0.62
C GLY A 261 3.62 4.24 0.42
N ILE A 262 3.87 3.28 1.34
CA ILE A 262 5.02 3.32 2.25
C ILE A 262 6.33 3.39 1.45
N ALA A 263 6.49 2.55 0.43
CA ALA A 263 7.67 2.55 -0.43
C ALA A 263 7.87 3.90 -1.12
N THR A 264 6.79 4.47 -1.67
CA THR A 264 6.81 5.79 -2.31
C THR A 264 7.16 6.91 -1.32
N ALA A 265 6.63 6.86 -0.10
CA ALA A 265 6.92 7.85 0.94
C ALA A 265 8.39 7.82 1.37
N ILE A 266 9.00 6.63 1.51
CA ILE A 266 10.43 6.47 1.82
C ILE A 266 11.30 7.02 0.70
N ILE A 267 10.97 6.75 -0.57
CA ILE A 267 11.69 7.31 -1.72
C ILE A 267 11.58 8.84 -1.71
N THR A 268 10.40 9.38 -1.47
CA THR A 268 10.15 10.83 -1.46
C THR A 268 10.91 11.53 -0.32
N GLU A 269 10.89 10.96 0.88
CA GLU A 269 11.71 11.47 2.01
C GLU A 269 13.20 11.43 1.66
N SER A 270 13.66 10.29 1.12
CA SER A 270 15.06 10.13 0.75
C SER A 270 15.48 11.13 -0.34
N ALA A 271 14.63 11.41 -1.31
CA ALA A 271 14.87 12.42 -2.34
C ALA A 271 14.93 13.84 -1.75
N LEU A 272 14.02 14.20 -0.85
CA LEU A 272 14.06 15.50 -0.15
C LEU A 272 15.33 15.65 0.68
N SER A 273 15.69 14.61 1.44
CA SER A 273 16.90 14.60 2.26
C SER A 273 18.16 14.66 1.40
N PHE A 274 18.19 13.95 0.27
CA PHE A 274 19.28 13.96 -0.71
C PHE A 274 19.45 15.33 -1.38
N LEU A 275 18.38 16.10 -1.57
CA LEU A 275 18.42 17.47 -2.06
C LEU A 275 18.82 18.49 -0.98
N GLY A 276 19.17 18.04 0.23
CA GLY A 276 19.58 18.89 1.35
C GLY A 276 18.42 19.55 2.10
N LEU A 277 17.17 19.27 1.71
CA LEU A 277 15.96 19.82 2.32
C LEU A 277 15.25 18.83 3.26
N GLY A 278 15.86 17.69 3.55
CA GLY A 278 15.40 16.73 4.55
C GLY A 278 15.77 17.11 5.97
N PHE A 279 16.13 16.12 6.76
CA PHE A 279 16.48 16.29 8.17
C PHE A 279 17.83 17.02 8.38
N PRO A 280 18.00 17.73 9.51
CA PRO A 280 19.27 18.34 9.86
C PRO A 280 20.37 17.27 10.13
N PRO A 281 21.68 17.66 10.14
CA PRO A 281 22.81 16.71 10.24
C PRO A 281 22.78 15.82 11.47
N ASP A 282 22.21 16.29 12.57
CA ASP A 282 22.12 15.58 13.85
C ASP A 282 20.97 14.54 13.88
N PHE A 283 20.11 14.54 12.85
CA PHE A 283 19.02 13.58 12.70
C PHE A 283 19.25 12.73 11.45
N PRO A 284 20.02 11.64 11.56
CA PRO A 284 20.31 10.79 10.41
C PRO A 284 19.02 10.18 9.84
N THR A 285 18.91 10.19 8.50
CA THR A 285 18.02 9.34 7.69
C THR A 285 18.85 8.70 6.61
N TRP A 286 18.35 7.65 5.97
CA TRP A 286 19.10 7.04 4.87
C TRP A 286 19.34 8.03 3.72
N GLY A 287 18.34 8.88 3.40
CA GLY A 287 18.50 9.94 2.41
C GLY A 287 19.53 11.00 2.82
N ARG A 288 19.59 11.37 4.11
CA ARG A 288 20.58 12.30 4.63
C ARG A 288 21.99 11.70 4.59
N LEU A 289 22.14 10.41 4.87
CA LEU A 289 23.43 9.72 4.74
C LEU A 289 23.95 9.74 3.31
N LEU A 290 23.07 9.58 2.31
CA LEU A 290 23.44 9.74 0.91
C LEU A 290 23.95 11.14 0.61
N TYR A 291 23.23 12.17 1.06
CA TYR A 291 23.64 13.57 0.87
C TYR A 291 25.02 13.84 1.48
N ASP A 292 25.25 13.44 2.73
CA ASP A 292 26.51 13.66 3.46
C ASP A 292 27.70 12.92 2.78
N ALA A 293 27.44 11.84 2.01
CA ALA A 293 28.46 11.01 1.40
C ALA A 293 28.83 11.38 -0.05
N ILE A 294 28.03 12.23 -0.73
CA ILE A 294 28.23 12.57 -2.17
C ILE A 294 29.62 13.13 -2.44
N GLU A 295 30.05 14.11 -1.65
CA GLU A 295 31.32 14.80 -1.90
C GLU A 295 32.54 13.89 -1.80
N GLN A 296 32.41 12.77 -1.07
CA GLN A 296 33.48 11.81 -0.84
C GLN A 296 33.26 10.45 -1.52
N MET A 297 32.29 10.36 -2.44
CA MET A 297 31.90 9.12 -3.08
C MET A 297 33.05 8.42 -3.81
N GLN A 298 33.99 9.16 -4.39
CA GLN A 298 35.16 8.60 -5.08
C GLN A 298 36.14 7.94 -4.12
N MET A 299 36.32 8.48 -2.93
CA MET A 299 37.27 7.97 -1.93
C MET A 299 36.64 6.89 -1.02
N TYR A 300 35.35 7.06 -0.69
CA TYR A 300 34.62 6.20 0.26
C TYR A 300 33.27 5.75 -0.32
N PRO A 301 33.25 4.97 -1.41
CA PRO A 301 32.01 4.62 -2.13
C PRO A 301 30.97 3.87 -1.27
N TRP A 302 31.43 3.09 -0.28
CA TRP A 302 30.53 2.34 0.61
C TRP A 302 29.57 3.23 1.43
N ARG A 303 29.95 4.49 1.71
CA ARG A 303 29.09 5.44 2.43
C ARG A 303 27.83 5.82 1.65
N VAL A 304 27.89 5.74 0.32
CA VAL A 304 26.74 5.93 -0.57
C VAL A 304 26.03 4.60 -0.80
N ILE A 305 26.78 3.54 -1.03
CA ILE A 305 26.25 2.21 -1.37
C ILE A 305 25.40 1.65 -0.23
N LEU A 306 25.86 1.74 1.02
CA LEU A 306 25.16 1.16 2.16
C LEU A 306 23.74 1.75 2.36
N PRO A 307 23.54 3.06 2.55
CA PRO A 307 22.20 3.60 2.68
C PRO A 307 21.36 3.41 1.42
N GLY A 308 21.98 3.46 0.23
CA GLY A 308 21.32 3.13 -1.03
C GLY A 308 20.77 1.71 -1.09
N ILE A 309 21.53 0.72 -0.63
CA ILE A 309 21.07 -0.68 -0.52
C ILE A 309 19.88 -0.76 0.46
N PHE A 310 19.97 -0.13 1.63
CA PHE A 310 18.87 -0.18 2.62
C PHE A 310 17.60 0.46 2.09
N ILE A 311 17.67 1.60 1.42
CA ILE A 311 16.50 2.23 0.76
C ILE A 311 15.93 1.27 -0.29
N SER A 312 16.78 0.80 -1.23
CA SER A 312 16.35 -0.05 -2.34
C SER A 312 15.74 -1.37 -1.85
N LEU A 313 16.39 -2.01 -0.87
CA LEU A 313 15.91 -3.28 -0.31
C LEU A 313 14.61 -3.10 0.46
N THR A 314 14.46 -2.00 1.21
CA THR A 314 13.22 -1.67 1.91
C THR A 314 12.08 -1.44 0.92
N VAL A 315 12.28 -0.62 -0.10
CA VAL A 315 11.30 -0.34 -1.14
C VAL A 315 10.90 -1.62 -1.88
N LEU A 316 11.88 -2.42 -2.27
CA LEU A 316 11.64 -3.68 -2.98
C LEU A 316 10.81 -4.65 -2.12
N THR A 317 11.22 -4.85 -0.86
CA THR A 317 10.53 -5.77 0.05
C THR A 317 9.12 -5.32 0.38
N VAL A 318 8.89 -4.03 0.62
CA VAL A 318 7.55 -3.47 0.87
C VAL A 318 6.64 -3.63 -0.35
N ASN A 319 7.16 -3.41 -1.57
CA ASN A 319 6.40 -3.63 -2.80
C ASN A 319 6.00 -5.11 -2.97
N TYR A 320 6.94 -6.05 -2.80
CA TYR A 320 6.63 -7.49 -2.87
C TYR A 320 5.63 -7.94 -1.79
N ILE A 321 5.71 -7.37 -0.59
CA ILE A 321 4.71 -7.62 0.48
C ILE A 321 3.34 -7.09 0.04
N GLY A 322 3.30 -5.88 -0.55
CA GLY A 322 2.08 -5.28 -1.09
C GLY A 322 1.43 -6.12 -2.20
N ASP A 323 2.22 -6.60 -3.15
CA ASP A 323 1.76 -7.48 -4.23
C ASP A 323 1.23 -8.81 -3.68
N GLY A 324 1.97 -9.44 -2.75
CA GLY A 324 1.51 -10.67 -2.09
C GLY A 324 0.22 -10.48 -1.28
N LEU A 325 0.05 -9.31 -0.65
CA LEU A 325 -1.18 -8.96 0.04
C LEU A 325 -2.35 -8.76 -0.93
N ARG A 326 -2.11 -8.11 -2.06
CA ARG A 326 -3.07 -7.93 -3.15
C ARG A 326 -3.58 -9.29 -3.67
N ASP A 327 -2.66 -10.20 -3.98
CA ASP A 327 -2.99 -11.55 -4.47
C ASP A 327 -3.74 -12.36 -3.42
N ALA A 328 -3.38 -12.23 -2.15
CA ALA A 328 -4.04 -12.93 -1.05
C ALA A 328 -5.47 -12.41 -0.77
N MET A 329 -5.73 -11.16 -1.09
CA MET A 329 -7.04 -10.52 -0.86
C MET A 329 -7.96 -10.59 -2.08
N ASP A 330 -7.46 -10.96 -3.28
CA ASP A 330 -8.28 -11.08 -4.48
C ASP A 330 -9.24 -12.30 -4.38
N PRO A 331 -10.56 -12.08 -4.35
CA PRO A 331 -11.53 -13.17 -4.26
C PRO A 331 -11.57 -14.06 -5.50
N ARG A 332 -11.07 -13.58 -6.66
CA ARG A 332 -11.06 -14.34 -7.91
C ARG A 332 -10.02 -15.48 -7.93
N ILE A 333 -8.99 -15.37 -7.11
CA ILE A 333 -7.92 -16.38 -7.02
C ILE A 333 -8.26 -17.48 -6.00
N ARG A 334 -9.27 -17.29 -5.14
CA ARG A 334 -9.65 -18.22 -4.07
C ARG A 334 -10.25 -19.56 -4.55
N GLY A 335 -10.47 -19.74 -5.84
CA GLY A 335 -11.12 -20.92 -6.43
C GLY A 335 -10.20 -21.84 -7.26
N ARG A 336 -8.89 -21.58 -7.31
CA ARG A 336 -7.94 -22.43 -8.04
C ARG A 336 -6.96 -23.17 -7.14
#